data_f9c07bafedf7348971075d7d9a1f29b5
#
_entry.id   f9c07bafedf7348971075d7d9a1f29b5
#
_cell.length_a   1.000
_cell.length_b   1.000
_cell.length_c   1.000
_cell.angle_alpha   90.00
_cell.angle_beta   90.00
_cell.angle_gamma   90.00
#
_symmetry.space_group_name_H-M   'P 1'
#
loop_
_entity.id
_entity.type
_entity.pdbx_description
1 polymer ?
#
loop_
_entity_poly.entity_id
_entity_poly.type
_entity_poly.pdbx_seq_one_letter_code
_entity_poly.pdbx_strand_id
1 'polypeptide(L)'
;KISITFYGGEPLIRYELLKKVIDYSIKINESYKKEISFGFTTNMTLMTEEMAQYFANIPKLNIMGSLDGPNEIQNEYRKKVDGTGSFIDAFNGLKILCEAYKKKGKKSLSLNVVYAPPYTYEKLDEINSFFKGLDFLPEDTNINISYPTSGSVDNRHWINRLKSNPKYRSTIDQIDPLGSWQRNKVIEGAAIENKHSIETSGMGLSLLRINDRYINDEPTGQYPLNGCCVPGSRRLYVNTNGEFLPCERIGTCPSIGNVDIGISYERVKKYYVDDYCEKSLKKCSTCWAIRLCSMCYAGRYNEEGFENNTDCAGTRREI
;
A
#
# COMPACT_ATOMS: atom_id res chain seq x y z
N LYS A 1 13.24 8.21 -14.82
CA LYS A 1 13.25 7.56 -13.51
C LYS A 1 12.69 6.15 -13.60
N ILE A 2 13.35 5.17 -12.97
CA ILE A 2 12.91 3.78 -12.92
C ILE A 2 12.83 3.39 -11.45
N SER A 3 11.73 2.78 -11.03
CA SER A 3 11.57 2.21 -9.69
C SER A 3 11.31 0.71 -9.83
N ILE A 4 12.15 -0.11 -9.20
CA ILE A 4 12.00 -1.56 -9.14
C ILE A 4 11.51 -1.92 -7.76
N THR A 5 10.30 -2.50 -7.68
CA THR A 5 9.69 -2.90 -6.42
C THR A 5 9.47 -4.40 -6.41
N PHE A 6 9.97 -5.05 -5.37
CA PHE A 6 9.76 -6.48 -5.18
C PHE A 6 8.49 -6.69 -4.35
N TYR A 7 7.65 -7.57 -4.82
CA TYR A 7 6.36 -7.88 -4.20
C TYR A 7 6.13 -9.39 -4.18
N GLY A 8 5.39 -9.86 -3.20
CA GLY A 8 5.07 -11.29 -3.07
C GLY A 8 4.60 -11.59 -1.66
N GLY A 9 4.64 -12.86 -1.24
CA GLY A 9 4.32 -13.24 0.14
C GLY A 9 5.30 -12.61 1.13
N GLU A 10 6.57 -13.05 1.10
CA GLU A 10 7.67 -12.45 1.86
C GLU A 10 8.94 -12.43 0.99
N PRO A 11 9.39 -11.25 0.52
CA PRO A 11 10.54 -11.14 -0.37
C PRO A 11 11.85 -11.68 0.21
N LEU A 12 12.03 -11.60 1.54
CA LEU A 12 13.26 -12.05 2.18
C LEU A 12 13.46 -13.57 2.15
N ILE A 13 12.41 -14.37 1.89
CA ILE A 13 12.56 -15.81 1.61
C ILE A 13 13.47 -16.03 0.39
N ARG A 14 13.48 -15.10 -0.55
CA ARG A 14 14.30 -15.16 -1.77
C ARG A 14 15.34 -14.03 -1.79
N TYR A 15 15.97 -13.78 -0.65
CA TYR A 15 16.97 -12.71 -0.49
C TYR A 15 18.06 -12.73 -1.58
N GLU A 16 18.61 -13.89 -1.88
CA GLU A 16 19.67 -14.02 -2.90
C GLU A 16 19.20 -13.60 -4.30
N LEU A 17 17.94 -13.91 -4.65
CA LEU A 17 17.37 -13.46 -5.91
C LEU A 17 17.17 -11.95 -5.91
N LEU A 18 16.61 -11.40 -4.82
CA LEU A 18 16.39 -9.97 -4.65
C LEU A 18 17.74 -9.22 -4.78
N LYS A 19 18.76 -9.66 -4.07
CA LYS A 19 20.12 -9.13 -4.15
C LYS A 19 20.68 -9.18 -5.57
N LYS A 20 20.59 -10.32 -6.22
CA LYS A 20 21.03 -10.49 -7.61
C LYS A 20 20.37 -9.53 -8.58
N VAL A 21 19.06 -9.31 -8.44
CA VAL A 21 18.31 -8.37 -9.30
C VAL A 21 18.73 -6.93 -9.02
N ILE A 22 18.92 -6.53 -7.76
CA ILE A 22 19.41 -5.19 -7.40
C ILE A 22 20.81 -4.96 -8.00
N ASP A 23 21.75 -5.86 -7.74
CA ASP A 23 23.14 -5.73 -8.19
C ASP A 23 23.22 -5.69 -9.72
N TYR A 24 22.48 -6.56 -10.41
CA TYR A 24 22.37 -6.55 -11.87
C TYR A 24 21.81 -5.22 -12.41
N SER A 25 20.75 -4.73 -11.77
CA SER A 25 20.10 -3.48 -12.19
C SER A 25 21.00 -2.27 -12.00
N ILE A 26 21.77 -2.22 -10.91
CA ILE A 26 22.77 -1.18 -10.67
C ILE A 26 23.85 -1.24 -11.76
N LYS A 27 24.42 -2.44 -12.01
CA LYS A 27 25.45 -2.65 -13.01
C LYS A 27 25.02 -2.23 -14.43
N ILE A 28 23.84 -2.67 -14.86
CA ILE A 28 23.37 -2.33 -16.22
C ILE A 28 23.04 -0.83 -16.33
N ASN A 29 22.62 -0.20 -15.25
CA ASN A 29 22.31 1.23 -15.23
C ASN A 29 23.55 2.13 -15.37
N GLU A 30 24.76 1.63 -15.18
CA GLU A 30 26.00 2.37 -15.46
C GLU A 30 26.05 2.85 -16.91
N SER A 31 25.51 2.05 -17.85
CA SER A 31 25.43 2.41 -19.28
C SER A 31 24.26 3.34 -19.60
N TYR A 32 23.11 3.16 -18.91
CA TYR A 32 21.90 3.94 -19.22
C TYR A 32 21.79 5.24 -18.42
N LYS A 33 22.49 5.38 -17.30
CA LYS A 33 22.53 6.56 -16.42
C LYS A 33 21.12 7.08 -16.04
N LYS A 34 20.19 6.17 -15.80
CA LYS A 34 18.83 6.53 -15.36
C LYS A 34 18.81 6.73 -13.84
N GLU A 35 17.90 7.55 -13.37
CA GLU A 35 17.58 7.58 -11.95
C GLU A 35 16.86 6.28 -11.58
N ILE A 36 17.53 5.41 -10.80
CA ILE A 36 17.00 4.14 -10.35
C ILE A 36 16.73 4.16 -8.84
N SER A 37 15.63 3.56 -8.44
CA SER A 37 15.28 3.33 -7.04
C SER A 37 14.75 1.92 -6.86
N PHE A 38 14.85 1.40 -5.63
CA PHE A 38 14.37 0.07 -5.27
C PHE A 38 13.39 0.15 -4.10
N GLY A 39 12.52 -0.85 -3.98
CA GLY A 39 11.64 -0.95 -2.84
C GLY A 39 11.10 -2.35 -2.65
N PHE A 40 10.74 -2.68 -1.41
CA PHE A 40 9.96 -3.88 -1.09
C PHE A 40 9.26 -3.74 0.25
N THR A 41 8.22 -4.56 0.44
CA THR A 41 7.53 -4.70 1.72
C THR A 41 7.90 -6.03 2.34
N THR A 42 8.19 -6.05 3.63
CA THR A 42 8.57 -7.25 4.37
C THR A 42 7.89 -7.31 5.74
N ASN A 43 7.59 -8.52 6.20
CA ASN A 43 7.15 -8.75 7.57
C ASN A 43 8.30 -8.69 8.59
N MET A 44 9.52 -8.42 8.17
CA MET A 44 10.75 -8.28 8.97
C MET A 44 11.22 -9.56 9.69
N THR A 45 10.45 -10.64 9.72
CA THR A 45 10.76 -11.83 10.56
C THR A 45 12.04 -12.56 10.15
N LEU A 46 12.49 -12.38 8.92
CA LEU A 46 13.70 -13.00 8.36
C LEU A 46 14.89 -12.05 8.25
N MET A 47 14.77 -10.81 8.73
CA MET A 47 15.82 -9.80 8.61
C MET A 47 17.04 -10.20 9.44
N THR A 48 18.20 -10.39 8.80
CA THR A 48 19.49 -10.65 9.46
C THR A 48 20.40 -9.42 9.41
N GLU A 49 21.46 -9.41 10.21
CA GLU A 49 22.45 -8.34 10.19
C GLU A 49 23.11 -8.20 8.81
N GLU A 50 23.41 -9.30 8.13
CA GLU A 50 23.97 -9.31 6.79
C GLU A 50 23.04 -8.62 5.79
N MET A 51 21.75 -9.01 5.79
CA MET A 51 20.72 -8.40 4.95
C MET A 51 20.60 -6.90 5.22
N ALA A 52 20.50 -6.52 6.50
CA ALA A 52 20.36 -5.13 6.89
C ALA A 52 21.57 -4.28 6.48
N GLN A 53 22.79 -4.80 6.62
CA GLN A 53 24.00 -4.13 6.16
C GLN A 53 24.02 -3.97 4.64
N TYR A 54 23.64 -5.02 3.90
CA TYR A 54 23.51 -4.93 2.44
C TYR A 54 22.51 -3.83 2.06
N PHE A 55 21.31 -3.86 2.60
CA PHE A 55 20.26 -2.88 2.29
C PHE A 55 20.62 -1.46 2.69
N ALA A 56 21.32 -1.29 3.81
CA ALA A 56 21.81 0.02 4.24
C ALA A 56 22.81 0.64 3.25
N ASN A 57 23.50 -0.16 2.45
CA ASN A 57 24.44 0.32 1.42
C ASN A 57 23.78 0.64 0.07
N ILE A 58 22.53 0.20 -0.18
CA ILE A 58 21.87 0.44 -1.47
C ILE A 58 21.32 1.87 -1.50
N PRO A 59 21.75 2.71 -2.46
CA PRO A 59 21.17 4.04 -2.64
C PRO A 59 19.68 3.96 -3.03
N LYS A 60 18.87 4.91 -2.55
CA LYS A 60 17.45 5.03 -2.92
C LYS A 60 16.65 3.73 -2.78
N LEU A 61 16.97 2.92 -1.78
CA LEU A 61 16.17 1.77 -1.38
C LEU A 61 15.14 2.23 -0.32
N ASN A 62 13.88 1.95 -0.57
CA ASN A 62 12.78 2.13 0.39
C ASN A 62 12.28 0.76 0.86
N ILE A 63 12.42 0.49 2.14
CA ILE A 63 11.87 -0.72 2.78
C ILE A 63 10.62 -0.32 3.56
N MET A 64 9.53 -1.07 3.35
CA MET A 64 8.32 -0.95 4.12
C MET A 64 8.19 -2.17 5.04
N GLY A 65 8.36 -1.96 6.33
CA GLY A 65 8.17 -2.99 7.35
C GLY A 65 6.71 -3.12 7.75
N SER A 66 6.23 -4.35 7.88
CA SER A 66 4.88 -4.63 8.36
C SER A 66 4.91 -4.89 9.86
N LEU A 67 4.38 -3.96 10.64
CA LEU A 67 4.26 -4.08 12.09
C LEU A 67 2.97 -3.39 12.55
N ASP A 68 2.02 -4.13 13.10
CA ASP A 68 0.67 -3.61 13.37
C ASP A 68 0.54 -2.93 14.74
N GLY A 69 1.56 -3.01 15.59
CA GLY A 69 1.57 -2.43 16.93
C GLY A 69 2.31 -3.28 17.95
N PRO A 70 1.99 -3.20 19.23
CA PRO A 70 2.60 -4.01 20.27
C PRO A 70 2.27 -5.49 20.14
N ASN A 71 2.92 -6.32 20.95
CA ASN A 71 2.89 -7.78 20.87
C ASN A 71 1.48 -8.39 20.73
N GLU A 72 0.55 -7.94 21.53
CA GLU A 72 -0.81 -8.48 21.56
C GLU A 72 -1.56 -8.16 20.26
N ILE A 73 -1.46 -6.93 19.77
CA ILE A 73 -2.10 -6.48 18.54
C ILE A 73 -1.49 -7.16 17.33
N GLN A 74 -0.16 -7.22 17.25
CA GLN A 74 0.55 -7.89 16.16
C GLN A 74 0.18 -9.38 16.09
N ASN A 75 0.25 -10.07 17.21
CA ASN A 75 0.07 -11.54 17.26
C ASN A 75 -1.39 -11.98 17.13
N GLU A 76 -2.35 -11.07 17.19
CA GLU A 76 -3.76 -11.40 16.96
C GLU A 76 -4.00 -11.89 15.53
N TYR A 77 -3.39 -11.22 14.55
CA TYR A 77 -3.61 -11.48 13.12
C TYR A 77 -2.37 -11.93 12.36
N ARG A 78 -1.17 -11.49 12.77
CA ARG A 78 0.08 -11.89 12.11
C ARG A 78 0.72 -13.05 12.83
N LYS A 79 0.28 -14.24 12.47
CA LYS A 79 0.82 -15.51 13.02
C LYS A 79 1.79 -16.14 12.04
N LYS A 80 2.77 -16.86 12.58
CA LYS A 80 3.66 -17.74 11.81
C LYS A 80 2.90 -18.99 11.36
N VAL A 81 3.49 -19.75 10.47
CA VAL A 81 2.90 -21.00 9.92
C VAL A 81 2.58 -22.01 11.01
N ASP A 82 3.37 -22.03 12.08
CA ASP A 82 3.16 -22.89 13.25
C ASP A 82 2.07 -22.37 14.22
N GLY A 83 1.42 -21.24 13.89
CA GLY A 83 0.38 -20.61 14.71
C GLY A 83 0.90 -19.73 15.84
N THR A 84 2.21 -19.64 16.06
CA THR A 84 2.82 -18.74 17.06
C THR A 84 2.79 -17.30 16.57
N GLY A 85 2.95 -16.35 17.51
CA GLY A 85 3.00 -14.92 17.18
C GLY A 85 4.28 -14.53 16.44
N SER A 86 4.20 -13.53 15.57
CA SER A 86 5.34 -13.04 14.79
C SER A 86 6.03 -11.82 15.38
N PHE A 87 5.49 -11.22 16.45
CA PHE A 87 5.96 -9.93 16.98
C PHE A 87 7.45 -9.92 17.32
N ILE A 88 7.92 -10.91 18.08
CA ILE A 88 9.31 -10.93 18.54
C ILE A 88 10.28 -10.93 17.36
N ASP A 89 10.04 -11.78 16.36
CA ASP A 89 10.91 -11.88 15.19
C ASP A 89 10.83 -10.61 14.33
N ALA A 90 9.63 -10.10 14.07
CA ALA A 90 9.42 -8.87 13.30
C ALA A 90 10.04 -7.65 13.97
N PHE A 91 9.89 -7.52 15.28
CA PHE A 91 10.42 -6.41 16.06
C PHE A 91 11.95 -6.45 16.16
N ASN A 92 12.53 -7.64 16.33
CA ASN A 92 13.98 -7.82 16.28
C ASN A 92 14.54 -7.49 14.90
N GLY A 93 13.89 -7.95 13.84
CA GLY A 93 14.28 -7.62 12.47
C GLY A 93 14.23 -6.12 12.18
N LEU A 94 13.21 -5.42 12.71
CA LEU A 94 13.12 -3.97 12.62
C LEU A 94 14.30 -3.30 13.35
N LYS A 95 14.64 -3.72 14.56
CA LYS A 95 15.81 -3.20 15.30
C LYS A 95 17.11 -3.38 14.54
N ILE A 96 17.36 -4.58 14.03
CA ILE A 96 18.55 -4.90 13.22
C ILE A 96 18.65 -3.95 12.01
N LEU A 97 17.56 -3.74 11.29
CA LEU A 97 17.54 -2.83 10.14
C LEU A 97 17.81 -1.37 10.56
N CYS A 98 17.17 -0.90 11.64
CA CYS A 98 17.35 0.47 12.15
C CYS A 98 18.78 0.72 12.61
N GLU A 99 19.44 -0.23 13.26
CA GLU A 99 20.85 -0.13 13.65
C GLU A 99 21.77 -0.02 12.43
N ALA A 100 21.55 -0.83 11.39
CA ALA A 100 22.29 -0.75 10.16
C ALA A 100 22.08 0.61 9.46
N TYR A 101 20.84 1.11 9.44
CA TYR A 101 20.50 2.42 8.88
C TYR A 101 21.17 3.56 9.66
N LYS A 102 21.16 3.52 10.99
CA LYS A 102 21.84 4.51 11.85
C LYS A 102 23.34 4.56 11.55
N LYS A 103 24.00 3.41 11.43
CA LYS A 103 25.45 3.33 11.10
C LYS A 103 25.76 3.95 9.73
N LYS A 104 24.83 3.96 8.79
CA LYS A 104 24.99 4.51 7.43
C LYS A 104 24.37 5.92 7.27
N GLY A 105 23.83 6.50 8.32
CA GLY A 105 23.19 7.82 8.27
C GLY A 105 21.91 7.86 7.44
N LYS A 106 21.26 6.72 7.23
CA LYS A 106 19.93 6.67 6.58
C LYS A 106 18.85 7.13 7.54
N LYS A 107 18.01 8.06 7.09
CA LYS A 107 17.00 8.71 7.93
C LYS A 107 15.58 8.23 7.68
N SER A 108 15.31 7.56 6.55
CA SER A 108 13.95 7.20 6.17
C SER A 108 13.71 5.69 6.20
N LEU A 109 12.58 5.31 6.77
CA LEU A 109 12.01 3.98 6.76
C LEU A 109 10.49 4.13 6.61
N SER A 110 9.81 3.15 6.04
CA SER A 110 8.36 3.11 6.03
C SER A 110 7.87 1.93 6.85
N LEU A 111 6.85 2.15 7.67
CA LEU A 111 6.13 1.09 8.37
C LEU A 111 4.69 1.05 7.90
N ASN A 112 4.11 -0.12 7.83
CA ASN A 112 2.72 -0.33 7.48
C ASN A 112 2.00 -1.06 8.60
N VAL A 113 0.93 -0.45 9.07
CA VAL A 113 0.03 -0.95 10.12
C VAL A 113 -1.29 -1.36 9.49
N VAL A 114 -1.74 -2.56 9.76
CA VAL A 114 -3.09 -2.99 9.41
C VAL A 114 -3.97 -2.88 10.65
N TYR A 115 -4.89 -1.91 10.62
CA TYR A 115 -5.89 -1.72 11.67
C TYR A 115 -7.01 -2.74 11.50
N ALA A 116 -6.77 -3.93 12.05
CA ALA A 116 -7.72 -5.03 12.04
C ALA A 116 -8.68 -4.96 13.23
N PRO A 117 -9.86 -5.63 13.21
CA PRO A 117 -10.79 -5.64 14.33
C PRO A 117 -10.14 -6.02 15.68
N PRO A 118 -10.68 -5.57 16.83
CA PRO A 118 -11.79 -4.65 17.01
C PRO A 118 -11.42 -3.22 16.61
N TYR A 119 -12.35 -2.53 15.96
CA TYR A 119 -12.13 -1.15 15.52
C TYR A 119 -12.47 -0.19 16.67
N THR A 120 -11.55 -0.02 17.62
CA THR A 120 -11.74 0.82 18.80
C THR A 120 -10.71 1.95 18.86
N TYR A 121 -11.07 3.07 19.46
CA TYR A 121 -10.15 4.20 19.66
C TYR A 121 -9.02 3.84 20.61
N GLU A 122 -9.31 3.06 21.65
CA GLU A 122 -8.30 2.58 22.60
C GLU A 122 -7.20 1.78 21.90
N LYS A 123 -7.55 0.95 20.94
CA LYS A 123 -6.56 0.21 20.12
C LYS A 123 -5.72 1.15 19.25
N LEU A 124 -6.32 2.20 18.71
CA LEU A 124 -5.58 3.23 17.95
C LEU A 124 -4.64 4.03 18.86
N ASP A 125 -5.08 4.39 20.05
CA ASP A 125 -4.25 5.08 21.04
C ASP A 125 -3.08 4.19 21.51
N GLU A 126 -3.31 2.89 21.68
CA GLU A 126 -2.26 1.91 22.02
C GLU A 126 -1.23 1.75 20.90
N ILE A 127 -1.68 1.61 19.65
CA ILE A 127 -0.81 1.55 18.47
C ILE A 127 0.02 2.83 18.35
N ASN A 128 -0.61 3.98 18.49
CA ASN A 128 0.05 5.27 18.38
C ASN A 128 1.11 5.47 19.47
N SER A 129 0.77 5.16 20.71
CA SER A 129 1.68 5.23 21.86
C SER A 129 2.87 4.29 21.69
N PHE A 130 2.65 3.09 21.18
CA PHE A 130 3.70 2.14 20.89
C PHE A 130 4.73 2.72 19.92
N PHE A 131 4.30 3.23 18.78
CA PHE A 131 5.23 3.78 17.78
C PHE A 131 5.92 5.05 18.25
N LYS A 132 5.22 5.94 18.95
CA LYS A 132 5.82 7.15 19.58
C LYS A 132 6.90 6.80 20.60
N GLY A 133 6.81 5.64 21.24
CA GLY A 133 7.81 5.15 22.20
C GLY A 133 9.03 4.46 21.56
N LEU A 134 9.09 4.32 20.23
CA LEU A 134 10.22 3.69 19.55
C LEU A 134 11.30 4.70 19.15
N ASP A 135 12.16 5.07 20.10
CA ASP A 135 13.24 6.05 19.95
C ASP A 135 14.38 5.62 19.03
N PHE A 136 14.47 4.32 18.71
CA PHE A 136 15.46 3.76 17.79
C PHE A 136 15.10 3.89 16.30
N LEU A 137 13.86 4.28 15.99
CA LEU A 137 13.43 4.47 14.59
C LEU A 137 14.19 5.62 13.93
N PRO A 138 14.53 5.50 12.63
CA PRO A 138 15.07 6.61 11.87
C PRO A 138 14.17 7.85 11.92
N GLU A 139 14.78 9.03 11.94
CA GLU A 139 14.08 10.31 12.13
C GLU A 139 12.89 10.52 11.16
N ASP A 140 13.05 10.15 9.91
CA ASP A 140 12.05 10.34 8.86
C ASP A 140 11.25 9.04 8.61
N THR A 141 11.00 8.24 9.66
CA THR A 141 10.16 7.05 9.55
C THR A 141 8.70 7.46 9.36
N ASN A 142 8.13 7.02 8.23
CA ASN A 142 6.71 7.21 7.93
C ASN A 142 5.91 5.98 8.35
N ILE A 143 4.84 6.18 9.12
CA ILE A 143 3.95 5.09 9.56
C ILE A 143 2.61 5.24 8.84
N ASN A 144 2.34 4.29 7.95
CA ASN A 144 1.06 4.20 7.25
C ASN A 144 0.13 3.28 8.01
N ILE A 145 -1.14 3.68 8.16
CA ILE A 145 -2.17 2.83 8.73
C ILE A 145 -3.33 2.70 7.76
N SER A 146 -3.87 1.50 7.65
CA SER A 146 -5.00 1.21 6.78
C SER A 146 -5.85 0.06 7.33
N TYR A 147 -7.09 -0.01 6.89
CA TYR A 147 -7.93 -1.19 7.11
C TYR A 147 -7.39 -2.42 6.36
N PRO A 148 -7.74 -3.64 6.81
CA PRO A 148 -7.46 -4.86 6.07
C PRO A 148 -8.08 -4.81 4.67
N THR A 149 -7.43 -5.44 3.71
CA THR A 149 -8.03 -5.65 2.39
C THR A 149 -9.31 -6.47 2.52
N SER A 150 -10.33 -6.10 1.76
CA SER A 150 -11.62 -6.82 1.77
C SER A 150 -11.42 -8.32 1.57
N GLY A 151 -12.04 -9.12 2.44
CA GLY A 151 -11.93 -10.58 2.42
C GLY A 151 -10.69 -11.17 3.12
N SER A 152 -9.72 -10.36 3.53
CA SER A 152 -8.50 -10.85 4.22
C SER A 152 -8.72 -11.18 5.70
N VAL A 153 -9.80 -10.68 6.30
CA VAL A 153 -10.16 -10.92 7.71
C VAL A 153 -11.64 -11.30 7.78
N ASP A 154 -11.96 -12.37 8.50
CA ASP A 154 -13.35 -12.73 8.79
C ASP A 154 -13.93 -11.82 9.87
N ASN A 155 -14.75 -10.86 9.44
CA ASN A 155 -15.39 -9.90 10.33
C ASN A 155 -16.62 -10.45 11.07
N ARG A 156 -17.16 -11.62 10.69
CA ARG A 156 -18.41 -12.19 11.29
C ARG A 156 -18.23 -12.47 12.78
N HIS A 157 -17.08 -13.02 13.15
CA HIS A 157 -16.76 -13.30 14.55
C HIS A 157 -16.70 -12.01 15.40
N TRP A 158 -16.17 -10.93 14.83
CA TRP A 158 -16.04 -9.64 15.50
C TRP A 158 -17.36 -8.93 15.72
N ILE A 159 -18.26 -8.96 14.77
CA ILE A 159 -19.60 -8.36 14.90
C ILE A 159 -20.33 -8.96 16.12
N ASN A 160 -20.21 -10.25 16.35
CA ASN A 160 -20.82 -10.91 17.49
C ASN A 160 -20.14 -10.53 18.82
N ARG A 161 -18.81 -10.45 18.85
CA ARG A 161 -18.06 -9.99 20.03
C ARG A 161 -18.36 -8.52 20.37
N LEU A 162 -18.46 -7.66 19.37
CA LEU A 162 -18.82 -6.26 19.55
C LEU A 162 -20.24 -6.11 20.12
N LYS A 163 -21.21 -6.88 19.66
CA LYS A 163 -22.57 -6.87 20.14
C LYS A 163 -22.70 -7.33 21.60
N SER A 164 -21.83 -8.24 22.03
CA SER A 164 -21.86 -8.81 23.39
C SER A 164 -21.08 -7.99 24.43
N ASN A 165 -20.22 -7.04 24.02
CA ASN A 165 -19.38 -6.26 24.94
C ASN A 165 -19.78 -4.78 24.93
N PRO A 166 -20.32 -4.25 26.07
CA PRO A 166 -20.74 -2.85 26.16
C PRO A 166 -19.62 -1.83 25.89
N LYS A 167 -18.37 -2.19 26.15
CA LYS A 167 -17.19 -1.34 25.93
C LYS A 167 -17.03 -0.93 24.44
N TYR A 168 -17.51 -1.75 23.52
CA TYR A 168 -17.32 -1.52 22.08
C TYR A 168 -18.55 -0.97 21.37
N ARG A 169 -19.65 -0.71 22.11
CA ARG A 169 -20.93 -0.25 21.51
C ARG A 169 -20.79 1.09 20.79
N SER A 170 -20.00 2.02 21.34
CA SER A 170 -19.78 3.34 20.74
C SER A 170 -19.02 3.30 19.41
N THR A 171 -18.30 2.22 19.13
CA THR A 171 -17.45 2.07 17.94
C THR A 171 -18.19 1.39 16.78
N ILE A 172 -19.26 0.63 17.09
CA ILE A 172 -20.04 -0.12 16.07
C ILE A 172 -20.81 0.83 15.15
N ASP A 173 -21.24 1.98 15.66
CA ASP A 173 -22.07 2.95 14.95
C ASP A 173 -21.25 3.89 14.05
N GLN A 174 -19.92 3.79 14.05
CA GLN A 174 -19.05 4.64 13.25
C GLN A 174 -18.72 3.99 11.93
N ILE A 175 -19.04 4.68 10.83
CA ILE A 175 -18.76 4.24 9.46
C ILE A 175 -17.25 4.16 9.19
N ASP A 176 -16.46 5.07 9.80
CA ASP A 176 -15.00 5.14 9.66
C ASP A 176 -14.34 5.48 11.01
N PRO A 177 -14.08 4.48 11.86
CA PRO A 177 -13.45 4.70 13.17
C PRO A 177 -12.04 5.32 13.06
N LEU A 178 -11.23 4.88 12.10
CA LEU A 178 -9.88 5.40 11.91
C LEU A 178 -9.90 6.89 11.53
N GLY A 179 -10.64 7.26 10.51
CA GLY A 179 -10.76 8.66 10.08
C GLY A 179 -11.40 9.55 11.14
N SER A 180 -12.38 9.04 11.90
CA SER A 180 -12.98 9.77 13.01
C SER A 180 -12.00 10.02 14.15
N TRP A 181 -11.21 9.00 14.52
CA TRP A 181 -10.14 9.13 15.51
C TRP A 181 -9.08 10.15 15.05
N GLN A 182 -8.61 10.06 13.81
CA GLN A 182 -7.64 10.99 13.24
C GLN A 182 -8.15 12.45 13.25
N ARG A 183 -9.42 12.66 12.84
CA ARG A 183 -10.03 14.00 12.90
C ARG A 183 -10.05 14.56 14.32
N ASN A 184 -10.39 13.75 15.32
CA ASN A 184 -10.37 14.16 16.71
C ASN A 184 -8.95 14.57 17.15
N LYS A 185 -7.91 13.78 16.80
CA LYS A 185 -6.53 14.12 17.11
C LYS A 185 -6.08 15.46 16.49
N VAL A 186 -6.50 15.74 15.26
CA VAL A 186 -6.23 17.04 14.61
C VAL A 186 -6.94 18.19 15.32
N ILE A 187 -8.20 18.00 15.73
CA ILE A 187 -8.94 19.00 16.53
C ILE A 187 -8.26 19.24 17.89
N GLU A 188 -7.71 18.21 18.51
CA GLU A 188 -6.95 18.26 19.76
C GLU A 188 -5.54 18.89 19.57
N GLY A 189 -5.12 19.22 18.34
CA GLY A 189 -3.88 19.91 18.01
C GLY A 189 -2.74 19.01 17.54
N ALA A 190 -3.03 17.78 17.07
CA ALA A 190 -2.00 16.94 16.45
C ALA A 190 -1.43 17.62 15.19
N ALA A 191 -0.10 17.74 15.14
CA ALA A 191 0.59 18.31 13.98
C ALA A 191 0.52 17.36 12.77
N ILE A 192 0.29 17.90 11.58
CA ILE A 192 0.22 17.10 10.32
C ILE A 192 1.55 16.38 10.04
N GLU A 193 2.68 16.94 10.46
CA GLU A 193 4.01 16.36 10.31
C GLU A 193 4.50 15.59 11.56
N ASN A 194 3.59 15.00 12.32
CA ASN A 194 3.96 14.28 13.52
C ASN A 194 4.70 12.98 13.17
N LYS A 195 6.00 12.96 13.46
CA LYS A 195 6.89 11.82 13.18
C LYS A 195 6.54 10.66 14.12
N HIS A 196 6.71 9.43 13.63
CA HIS A 196 6.45 8.19 14.37
C HIS A 196 5.01 8.08 14.91
N SER A 197 4.05 8.67 14.21
CA SER A 197 2.66 8.73 14.62
C SER A 197 1.71 8.32 13.51
N ILE A 198 0.59 7.71 13.88
CA ILE A 198 -0.50 7.38 12.96
C ILE A 198 -1.61 8.44 12.95
N GLU A 199 -1.52 9.49 13.78
CA GLU A 199 -2.59 10.49 13.99
C GLU A 199 -3.00 11.19 12.69
N THR A 200 -2.05 11.43 11.80
CA THR A 200 -2.29 12.16 10.55
C THR A 200 -1.87 11.35 9.31
N SER A 201 -1.66 10.04 9.49
CA SER A 201 -1.28 9.14 8.41
C SER A 201 -2.31 9.18 7.26
N GLY A 202 -1.84 9.43 6.04
CA GLY A 202 -2.69 9.51 4.84
C GLY A 202 -3.43 10.84 4.63
N MET A 203 -3.56 11.69 5.64
CA MET A 203 -4.30 12.98 5.52
C MET A 203 -3.63 13.92 4.52
N GLY A 204 -2.30 13.97 4.50
CA GLY A 204 -1.57 14.80 3.55
C GLY A 204 -1.89 14.48 2.09
N LEU A 205 -2.04 13.20 1.75
CA LEU A 205 -2.41 12.77 0.39
C LEU A 205 -3.84 13.19 0.01
N SER A 206 -4.76 13.19 0.96
CA SER A 206 -6.14 13.63 0.73
C SER A 206 -6.20 15.15 0.51
N LEU A 207 -5.46 15.91 1.31
CA LEU A 207 -5.34 17.36 1.15
C LEU A 207 -4.68 17.74 -0.18
N LEU A 208 -3.60 17.04 -0.58
CA LEU A 208 -2.96 17.25 -1.88
C LEU A 208 -3.92 16.99 -3.05
N ARG A 209 -4.74 15.93 -2.97
CA ARG A 209 -5.75 15.65 -4.02
C ARG A 209 -6.76 16.79 -4.19
N ILE A 210 -7.14 17.45 -3.09
CA ILE A 210 -8.05 18.61 -3.15
C ILE A 210 -7.31 19.83 -3.68
N ASN A 211 -6.09 20.07 -3.20
CA ASN A 211 -5.29 21.24 -3.55
C ASN A 211 -4.78 21.19 -5.01
N ASP A 212 -4.32 20.05 -5.45
CA ASP A 212 -3.69 19.84 -6.76
C ASP A 212 -4.70 19.43 -7.85
N ARG A 213 -6.01 19.44 -7.54
CA ARG A 213 -7.03 19.16 -8.55
C ARG A 213 -6.98 20.21 -9.66
N TYR A 214 -7.14 19.77 -10.89
CA TYR A 214 -7.26 20.66 -12.04
C TYR A 214 -8.53 21.50 -11.91
N ILE A 215 -8.38 22.81 -11.80
CA ILE A 215 -9.47 23.77 -11.87
C ILE A 215 -9.43 24.35 -13.27
N ASN A 216 -10.40 23.99 -14.11
CA ASN A 216 -10.59 24.58 -15.43
C ASN A 216 -11.72 25.60 -15.35
N ASP A 217 -11.49 26.78 -15.89
CA ASP A 217 -12.49 27.84 -15.97
C ASP A 217 -13.61 27.53 -16.97
N GLU A 218 -13.36 26.60 -17.91
CA GLU A 218 -14.32 26.13 -18.89
C GLU A 218 -14.52 24.61 -18.86
N PRO A 219 -15.74 24.12 -19.20
CA PRO A 219 -15.96 22.69 -19.39
C PRO A 219 -15.08 22.14 -20.50
N THR A 220 -14.27 21.13 -20.19
CA THR A 220 -13.48 20.44 -21.22
C THR A 220 -14.36 19.41 -21.94
N GLY A 221 -14.34 19.41 -23.27
CA GLY A 221 -15.06 18.43 -24.07
C GLY A 221 -14.46 17.01 -24.02
N GLN A 222 -13.25 16.87 -23.44
CA GLN A 222 -12.59 15.59 -23.29
C GLN A 222 -12.06 15.46 -21.85
N TYR A 223 -12.37 14.32 -21.22
CA TYR A 223 -11.83 13.96 -19.92
C TYR A 223 -10.82 12.82 -20.07
N PRO A 224 -9.67 12.88 -19.38
CA PRO A 224 -8.78 11.74 -19.32
C PRO A 224 -9.51 10.55 -18.70
N LEU A 225 -9.08 9.33 -19.05
CA LEU A 225 -9.55 8.09 -18.44
C LEU A 225 -9.26 8.12 -16.95
N ASN A 226 -10.27 8.44 -16.15
CA ASN A 226 -10.13 8.51 -14.70
C ASN A 226 -9.96 7.10 -14.11
N GLY A 227 -9.02 6.97 -13.17
CA GLY A 227 -8.77 5.73 -12.44
C GLY A 227 -8.04 4.65 -13.21
N CYS A 228 -7.74 4.88 -14.48
CA CYS A 228 -7.07 3.90 -15.32
C CYS A 228 -5.56 4.17 -15.42
N CYS A 229 -4.77 3.24 -14.88
CA CYS A 229 -3.35 3.18 -15.19
C CYS A 229 -3.18 2.51 -16.54
N VAL A 230 -2.85 3.24 -17.61
CA VAL A 230 -2.53 2.60 -18.89
C VAL A 230 -1.30 1.71 -18.70
N PRO A 231 -1.43 0.38 -18.91
CA PRO A 231 -0.35 -0.57 -18.66
C PRO A 231 0.88 -0.27 -19.53
N GLY A 232 2.06 -0.52 -18.96
CA GLY A 232 3.32 -0.28 -19.66
C GLY A 232 3.78 1.18 -19.71
N SER A 233 2.88 2.16 -19.44
CA SER A 233 3.28 3.58 -19.42
C SER A 233 3.82 4.01 -18.05
N ARG A 234 3.23 3.53 -16.97
CA ARG A 234 3.57 3.91 -15.60
C ARG A 234 4.05 2.75 -14.74
N ARG A 235 3.42 1.59 -14.90
CA ARG A 235 3.72 0.36 -14.13
C ARG A 235 3.75 -0.84 -15.05
N LEU A 236 4.58 -1.79 -14.67
CA LEU A 236 4.65 -3.12 -15.22
C LEU A 236 4.87 -4.09 -14.07
N TYR A 237 4.03 -5.08 -13.93
CA TYR A 237 4.21 -6.15 -12.96
C TYR A 237 4.58 -7.44 -13.70
N VAL A 238 5.64 -8.08 -13.27
CA VAL A 238 6.08 -9.38 -13.77
C VAL A 238 5.73 -10.42 -12.72
N ASN A 239 4.83 -11.33 -13.06
CA ASN A 239 4.45 -12.40 -12.16
C ASN A 239 5.46 -13.56 -12.16
N THR A 240 5.23 -14.57 -11.34
CA THR A 240 6.13 -15.74 -11.21
C THR A 240 6.20 -16.61 -12.46
N ASN A 241 5.25 -16.49 -13.38
CA ASN A 241 5.23 -17.20 -14.66
C ASN A 241 5.91 -16.38 -15.78
N GLY A 242 6.45 -15.20 -15.48
CA GLY A 242 7.05 -14.30 -16.45
C GLY A 242 6.04 -13.51 -17.28
N GLU A 243 4.76 -13.52 -16.91
CA GLU A 243 3.74 -12.74 -17.60
C GLU A 243 3.75 -11.29 -17.14
N PHE A 244 3.45 -10.39 -18.05
CA PHE A 244 3.33 -8.96 -17.78
C PHE A 244 1.89 -8.58 -17.51
N LEU A 245 1.67 -7.96 -16.34
CA LEU A 245 0.37 -7.47 -15.90
C LEU A 245 0.46 -5.97 -15.58
N PRO A 246 -0.66 -5.23 -15.56
CA PRO A 246 -0.67 -3.80 -15.27
C PRO A 246 -0.11 -3.41 -13.90
N CYS A 247 -0.41 -4.21 -12.87
CA CYS A 247 0.09 -4.01 -11.51
C CYS A 247 -0.08 -5.29 -10.66
N GLU A 248 0.52 -5.30 -9.51
CA GLU A 248 0.48 -6.39 -8.52
C GLU A 248 -0.90 -6.61 -7.87
N ARG A 249 -1.81 -5.64 -8.00
CA ARG A 249 -3.13 -5.65 -7.34
C ARG A 249 -4.27 -6.13 -8.24
N ILE A 250 -4.01 -6.30 -9.54
CA ILE A 250 -5.09 -6.51 -10.50
C ILE A 250 -5.70 -7.92 -10.43
N GLY A 251 -5.03 -8.86 -9.76
CA GLY A 251 -5.52 -10.23 -9.69
C GLY A 251 -5.57 -10.90 -11.05
N THR A 252 -6.70 -11.53 -11.36
CA THR A 252 -6.93 -12.18 -12.66
C THR A 252 -7.28 -11.13 -13.71
N CYS A 253 -6.52 -11.09 -14.81
CA CYS A 253 -6.74 -10.14 -15.90
C CYS A 253 -6.00 -10.59 -17.16
N PRO A 254 -6.35 -10.07 -18.35
CA PRO A 254 -5.58 -10.35 -19.56
C PRO A 254 -4.14 -9.86 -19.43
N SER A 255 -3.16 -10.74 -19.66
CA SER A 255 -1.75 -10.34 -19.69
C SER A 255 -1.49 -9.35 -20.84
N ILE A 256 -0.52 -8.47 -20.64
CA ILE A 256 -0.09 -7.48 -21.64
C ILE A 256 1.21 -7.88 -22.35
N GLY A 257 1.66 -9.11 -22.16
CA GLY A 257 2.88 -9.66 -22.74
C GLY A 257 3.60 -10.58 -21.74
N ASN A 258 4.85 -10.90 -22.01
CA ASN A 258 5.69 -11.70 -21.13
C ASN A 258 7.18 -11.40 -21.34
N VAL A 259 8.04 -12.09 -20.58
CA VAL A 259 9.51 -11.89 -20.62
C VAL A 259 10.15 -12.22 -21.97
N ASP A 260 9.53 -13.07 -22.79
CA ASP A 260 10.07 -13.53 -24.07
C ASP A 260 9.74 -12.57 -25.21
N ILE A 261 8.50 -12.06 -25.26
CA ILE A 261 7.99 -11.23 -26.37
C ILE A 261 7.93 -9.73 -26.02
N GLY A 262 8.10 -9.38 -24.74
CA GLY A 262 7.93 -8.00 -24.29
C GLY A 262 6.47 -7.57 -24.16
N ILE A 263 6.22 -6.24 -24.18
CA ILE A 263 4.87 -5.66 -24.06
C ILE A 263 4.16 -5.70 -25.41
N SER A 264 2.95 -6.27 -25.44
CA SER A 264 2.04 -6.20 -26.59
C SER A 264 1.14 -4.98 -26.48
N TYR A 265 1.45 -3.95 -27.25
CA TYR A 265 0.63 -2.72 -27.30
C TYR A 265 -0.77 -2.97 -27.84
N GLU A 266 -0.95 -3.97 -28.69
CA GLU A 266 -2.27 -4.38 -29.19
C GLU A 266 -3.15 -4.89 -28.05
N ARG A 267 -2.59 -5.73 -27.15
CA ARG A 267 -3.31 -6.24 -25.98
C ARG A 267 -3.61 -5.11 -24.98
N VAL A 268 -2.65 -4.19 -24.78
CA VAL A 268 -2.87 -2.99 -23.95
C VAL A 268 -4.04 -2.18 -24.51
N LYS A 269 -4.03 -1.87 -25.80
CA LYS A 269 -5.10 -1.12 -26.46
C LYS A 269 -6.44 -1.82 -26.32
N LYS A 270 -6.51 -3.10 -26.70
CA LYS A 270 -7.76 -3.88 -26.70
C LYS A 270 -8.41 -3.95 -25.33
N TYR A 271 -7.67 -4.42 -24.31
CA TYR A 271 -8.24 -4.75 -23.01
C TYR A 271 -8.29 -3.58 -22.04
N TYR A 272 -7.30 -2.68 -22.09
CA TYR A 272 -7.12 -1.64 -21.07
C TYR A 272 -7.44 -0.22 -21.55
N VAL A 273 -7.68 -0.06 -22.84
CA VAL A 273 -8.15 1.20 -23.43
C VAL A 273 -9.54 1.03 -24.00
N ASP A 274 -9.67 0.25 -25.07
CA ASP A 274 -10.93 0.16 -25.83
C ASP A 274 -12.05 -0.50 -25.01
N ASP A 275 -11.82 -1.68 -24.45
CA ASP A 275 -12.80 -2.41 -23.63
C ASP A 275 -13.18 -1.63 -22.36
N TYR A 276 -12.18 -1.03 -21.69
CA TYR A 276 -12.42 -0.17 -20.55
C TYR A 276 -13.28 1.06 -20.93
N CYS A 277 -12.92 1.77 -21.99
CA CYS A 277 -13.69 2.92 -22.45
C CYS A 277 -15.12 2.56 -22.83
N GLU A 278 -15.31 1.54 -23.64
CA GLU A 278 -16.63 1.11 -24.08
C GLU A 278 -17.56 0.80 -22.91
N LYS A 279 -17.06 0.01 -21.95
CA LYS A 279 -17.85 -0.43 -20.80
C LYS A 279 -18.02 0.63 -19.71
N SER A 280 -17.02 1.50 -19.51
CA SER A 280 -17.08 2.53 -18.45
C SER A 280 -17.86 3.77 -18.88
N LEU A 281 -17.77 4.22 -20.12
CA LEU A 281 -18.41 5.45 -20.60
C LEU A 281 -19.93 5.46 -20.39
N LYS A 282 -20.58 4.30 -20.52
CA LYS A 282 -22.04 4.17 -20.29
C LYS A 282 -22.50 4.67 -18.92
N LYS A 283 -21.66 4.57 -17.90
CA LYS A 283 -21.97 5.01 -16.52
C LYS A 283 -21.20 6.27 -16.11
N CYS A 284 -20.00 6.46 -16.64
CA CYS A 284 -19.10 7.50 -16.19
C CYS A 284 -19.33 8.83 -16.90
N SER A 285 -19.82 8.83 -18.15
CA SER A 285 -20.05 10.05 -18.92
C SER A 285 -21.04 11.04 -18.29
N THR A 286 -21.98 10.53 -17.50
CA THR A 286 -22.99 11.34 -16.78
C THR A 286 -22.75 11.43 -15.28
N CYS A 287 -21.61 10.92 -14.80
CA CYS A 287 -21.32 10.87 -13.38
C CYS A 287 -20.78 12.23 -12.88
N TRP A 288 -21.48 12.84 -11.92
CA TRP A 288 -21.06 14.10 -11.30
C TRP A 288 -19.69 14.01 -10.60
N ALA A 289 -19.34 12.83 -10.09
CA ALA A 289 -18.10 12.59 -9.36
C ALA A 289 -16.90 12.28 -10.27
N ILE A 290 -17.04 12.25 -11.59
CA ILE A 290 -16.01 11.75 -12.51
C ILE A 290 -14.66 12.47 -12.36
N ARG A 291 -14.66 13.77 -12.07
CA ARG A 291 -13.42 14.55 -11.90
C ARG A 291 -12.66 14.25 -10.62
N LEU A 292 -13.36 13.79 -9.59
CA LEU A 292 -12.81 13.48 -8.27
C LEU A 292 -12.66 11.98 -8.05
N CYS A 293 -13.12 11.17 -9.00
CA CYS A 293 -13.11 9.73 -8.89
C CYS A 293 -11.68 9.19 -8.92
N SER A 294 -11.25 8.61 -7.80
CA SER A 294 -9.95 7.93 -7.64
C SER A 294 -10.07 6.40 -7.74
N MET A 295 -11.19 5.90 -8.27
CA MET A 295 -11.47 4.48 -8.28
C MET A 295 -10.43 3.69 -9.08
N CYS A 296 -9.81 2.71 -8.41
CA CYS A 296 -8.90 1.77 -9.04
C CYS A 296 -9.69 0.65 -9.74
N TYR A 297 -9.39 0.41 -11.01
CA TYR A 297 -10.06 -0.65 -11.77
C TYR A 297 -9.50 -2.06 -11.50
N ALA A 298 -8.45 -2.21 -10.70
CA ALA A 298 -7.78 -3.48 -10.48
C ALA A 298 -8.72 -4.62 -10.03
N GLY A 299 -9.72 -4.32 -9.19
CA GLY A 299 -10.70 -5.30 -8.74
C GLY A 299 -11.86 -5.56 -9.71
N ARG A 300 -11.77 -5.10 -10.96
CA ARG A 300 -12.83 -5.16 -11.97
C ARG A 300 -12.43 -5.84 -13.26
N TYR A 301 -11.32 -6.53 -13.24
CA TYR A 301 -10.86 -7.35 -14.33
C TYR A 301 -11.00 -8.82 -13.99
N ASN A 302 -11.30 -9.60 -15.01
CA ASN A 302 -11.18 -11.04 -15.04
C ASN A 302 -10.35 -11.45 -16.25
N GLU A 303 -10.27 -12.74 -16.56
CA GLU A 303 -9.51 -13.27 -17.71
C GLU A 303 -10.01 -12.76 -19.05
N GLU A 304 -11.29 -12.38 -19.14
CA GLU A 304 -11.93 -11.92 -20.37
C GLU A 304 -11.80 -10.40 -20.60
N GLY A 305 -11.50 -9.62 -19.54
CA GLY A 305 -11.35 -8.17 -19.62
C GLY A 305 -12.02 -7.40 -18.49
N PHE A 306 -12.43 -6.20 -18.78
CA PHE A 306 -13.03 -5.29 -17.80
C PHE A 306 -14.51 -5.59 -17.54
N GLU A 307 -14.89 -5.68 -16.26
CA GLU A 307 -16.28 -5.82 -15.82
C GLU A 307 -16.80 -4.55 -15.14
N ASN A 308 -17.87 -3.99 -15.67
CA ASN A 308 -18.48 -2.78 -15.08
C ASN A 308 -19.64 -3.10 -14.11
N ASN A 309 -19.49 -4.12 -13.28
CA ASN A 309 -20.53 -4.58 -12.35
C ASN A 309 -20.60 -3.80 -11.04
N THR A 310 -19.91 -2.68 -10.89
CA THR A 310 -19.64 -2.10 -9.59
C THR A 310 -20.67 -1.06 -9.18
N ASP A 311 -21.12 -1.18 -7.96
CA ASP A 311 -21.76 -0.12 -7.21
C ASP A 311 -20.72 0.97 -6.87
N CYS A 312 -20.87 2.13 -7.51
CA CYS A 312 -20.05 3.31 -7.25
C CYS A 312 -20.55 4.13 -6.04
N ALA A 313 -21.51 3.61 -5.27
CA ALA A 313 -22.12 4.34 -4.16
C ALA A 313 -21.08 4.63 -3.05
N GLY A 314 -20.21 3.67 -2.76
CA GLY A 314 -19.09 3.86 -1.82
C GLY A 314 -18.22 5.04 -2.21
N THR A 315 -17.67 5.01 -3.43
CA THR A 315 -16.79 6.09 -3.94
C THR A 315 -17.49 7.46 -3.98
N ARG A 316 -18.77 7.49 -4.31
CA ARG A 316 -19.54 8.75 -4.32
C ARG A 316 -19.79 9.32 -2.92
N ARG A 317 -19.78 8.47 -1.87
CA ARG A 317 -19.90 8.92 -0.47
C ARG A 317 -18.58 9.45 0.09
N GLU A 318 -17.46 8.99 -0.46
CA GLU A 318 -16.12 9.43 -0.06
C GLU A 318 -15.71 10.78 -0.69
N ILE A 319 -16.40 11.21 -1.75
CA ILE A 319 -16.24 12.49 -2.44
C ILE A 319 -17.20 13.54 -1.89
#